data_ac78112ccd0b8a76eff133d6f58812b9
#
_entry.id   ac78112ccd0b8a76eff133d6f58812b9
#
_cell.length_a   1.000
_cell.length_b   1.000
_cell.length_c   1.000
_cell.angle_alpha   90.00
_cell.angle_beta   90.00
_cell.angle_gamma   90.00
#
_symmetry.space_group_name_H-M   'P 1'
#
loop_
_entity.id
_entity.type
_entity.pdbx_description
1 polymer ?
#
loop_
_entity_poly.entity_id
_entity_poly.type
_entity_poly.pdbx_seq_one_letter_code
_entity_poly.pdbx_strand_id
1 'polypeptide(L)'
;MKKQSKKLLATFLGFQLLIIAPIIAESVKSTESDTVAEFQSGLVIDSLHTQEPPGAPPGETMVATYYSKRFQGRKTASGERYDSDALTCAHKTLPFQTQLLVTNPKTGQSVTVKVNDRGPFTRGRDLDLSYAAAKELGMLAAGVIPVEVKIIPEETTEPILVQR
;
A
#
# COMPACT_ATOMS: atom_id res chain seq x y z
N MET A 1 -56.05 -2.66 12.42
CA MET A 1 -56.28 -4.07 12.06
C MET A 1 -54.94 -4.79 12.09
N LYS A 2 -54.87 -5.79 12.94
CA LYS A 2 -53.76 -6.69 13.20
C LYS A 2 -53.44 -7.54 11.97
N LYS A 3 -52.14 -7.79 11.64
CA LYS A 3 -51.77 -9.11 11.13
C LYS A 3 -50.36 -9.47 11.64
N GLN A 4 -50.36 -10.35 12.56
CA GLN A 4 -49.27 -11.22 13.02
C GLN A 4 -48.99 -12.28 11.94
N SER A 5 -47.77 -12.75 11.82
CA SER A 5 -47.41 -14.14 11.53
C SER A 5 -45.98 -14.18 10.98
N LYS A 6 -45.10 -15.09 11.23
CA LYS A 6 -44.98 -16.28 12.09
C LYS A 6 -43.49 -16.61 12.21
N LYS A 7 -43.06 -17.00 13.35
CA LYS A 7 -41.78 -17.64 13.66
C LYS A 7 -41.68 -18.97 12.89
N LEU A 8 -40.53 -19.24 12.29
CA LEU A 8 -40.15 -20.63 12.01
C LEU A 8 -38.80 -20.93 12.63
N LEU A 9 -38.85 -21.65 13.67
CA LEU A 9 -37.76 -22.28 14.39
C LEU A 9 -37.47 -23.60 13.68
N ALA A 10 -36.25 -23.85 13.25
CA ALA A 10 -35.80 -25.17 12.83
C ALA A 10 -34.46 -25.47 13.49
N THR A 11 -34.59 -26.17 14.58
CA THR A 11 -33.59 -27.01 15.22
C THR A 11 -33.16 -28.14 14.28
N PHE A 12 -31.86 -28.32 14.07
CA PHE A 12 -31.33 -29.60 13.63
C PHE A 12 -30.16 -30.02 14.52
N LEU A 13 -30.48 -31.09 15.23
CA LEU A 13 -29.67 -31.83 16.18
C LEU A 13 -28.71 -32.77 15.43
N GLY A 14 -27.45 -32.79 15.82
CA GLY A 14 -26.67 -33.98 16.07
C GLY A 14 -26.23 -34.83 14.87
N PHE A 15 -24.92 -34.91 14.64
CA PHE A 15 -24.30 -36.22 14.46
C PHE A 15 -22.83 -36.17 14.88
N GLN A 16 -22.60 -36.70 16.07
CA GLN A 16 -21.26 -37.10 16.52
C GLN A 16 -20.92 -38.43 15.84
N LEU A 17 -19.75 -38.53 15.27
CA LEU A 17 -19.12 -39.82 15.05
C LEU A 17 -17.64 -39.77 15.43
N LEU A 18 -17.37 -40.40 16.52
CA LEU A 18 -16.13 -40.76 17.15
C LEU A 18 -15.53 -41.98 16.39
N ILE A 19 -14.33 -41.91 15.88
CA ILE A 19 -13.50 -43.08 15.51
C ILE A 19 -12.04 -42.77 15.87
N ILE A 20 -11.65 -43.21 16.99
CA ILE A 20 -10.66 -44.13 17.55
C ILE A 20 -9.49 -44.45 16.59
N ALA A 21 -8.29 -44.18 17.13
CA ALA A 21 -6.96 -44.57 16.65
C ALA A 21 -6.76 -46.09 16.55
N PRO A 22 -5.68 -46.59 15.95
CA PRO A 22 -4.56 -46.93 16.80
C PRO A 22 -3.14 -46.66 16.28
N ILE A 23 -2.29 -46.40 17.23
CA ILE A 23 -0.86 -46.63 17.41
C ILE A 23 -0.32 -47.82 16.61
N ILE A 24 0.74 -47.61 15.81
CA ILE A 24 1.78 -48.61 15.64
C ILE A 24 3.13 -47.90 15.72
N ALA A 25 3.84 -48.21 16.77
CA ALA A 25 5.25 -47.98 16.94
C ALA A 25 5.99 -49.14 16.26
N GLU A 26 6.95 -48.82 15.42
CA GLU A 26 8.06 -49.76 15.16
C GLU A 26 9.36 -49.02 14.95
N SER A 27 10.25 -49.39 15.85
CA SER A 27 11.65 -49.03 15.98
C SER A 27 12.47 -49.86 14.98
N VAL A 28 13.29 -49.22 14.14
CA VAL A 28 14.48 -49.92 13.59
C VAL A 28 15.70 -49.01 13.69
N LYS A 29 16.70 -49.61 14.24
CA LYS A 29 17.97 -49.16 14.73
C LYS A 29 19.02 -49.15 13.61
N SER A 30 19.83 -48.09 13.60
CA SER A 30 21.23 -47.94 13.17
C SER A 30 21.79 -48.77 11.99
N THR A 31 22.45 -48.05 11.06
CA THR A 31 23.90 -48.30 10.79
C THR A 31 24.51 -47.07 10.10
N GLU A 32 25.71 -46.79 10.56
CA GLU A 32 26.71 -45.82 10.15
C GLU A 32 27.26 -46.13 8.74
N SER A 33 27.54 -45.13 7.91
CA SER A 33 28.89 -44.79 7.44
C SER A 33 28.89 -43.94 6.16
N ASP A 34 29.67 -42.89 6.23
CA ASP A 34 30.56 -42.31 5.22
C ASP A 34 30.04 -41.55 3.99
N THR A 35 30.32 -40.25 4.08
CA THR A 35 31.02 -39.42 3.07
C THR A 35 30.42 -39.36 1.67
N VAL A 36 29.71 -38.26 1.36
CA VAL A 36 29.90 -37.48 0.13
C VAL A 36 29.34 -36.07 0.34
N ALA A 37 30.15 -35.11 -0.05
CA ALA A 37 29.82 -33.70 -0.04
C ALA A 37 28.52 -33.43 -0.85
N GLU A 38 27.47 -33.11 -0.12
CA GLU A 38 26.19 -32.71 -0.75
C GLU A 38 26.21 -31.20 -0.96
N PHE A 39 26.37 -30.83 -2.22
CA PHE A 39 26.17 -29.51 -2.74
C PHE A 39 24.67 -29.19 -2.61
N GLN A 40 24.26 -28.68 -1.45
CA GLN A 40 22.90 -28.17 -1.28
C GLN A 40 22.79 -26.80 -1.97
N SER A 41 22.37 -26.82 -3.20
CA SER A 41 21.74 -25.69 -3.83
C SER A 41 20.37 -25.46 -3.16
N GLY A 42 20.41 -24.84 -1.99
CA GLY A 42 19.22 -24.29 -1.35
C GLY A 42 18.72 -23.13 -2.18
N LEU A 43 17.74 -23.37 -3.03
CA LEU A 43 16.85 -22.34 -3.56
C LEU A 43 16.06 -21.79 -2.37
N VAL A 44 16.67 -20.85 -1.65
CA VAL A 44 15.96 -19.96 -0.79
C VAL A 44 15.18 -19.03 -1.72
N ILE A 45 13.90 -19.36 -1.94
CA ILE A 45 12.94 -18.39 -2.49
C ILE A 45 12.73 -17.41 -1.32
N ASP A 46 13.72 -16.54 -1.13
CA ASP A 46 13.58 -15.42 -0.24
C ASP A 46 12.51 -14.51 -0.83
N SER A 47 11.44 -14.33 -0.07
CA SER A 47 10.40 -13.35 -0.35
C SER A 47 11.03 -12.13 -0.97
N LEU A 48 10.57 -11.75 -2.16
CA LEU A 48 10.83 -10.44 -2.76
C LEU A 48 10.26 -9.36 -1.83
N HIS A 49 10.88 -9.23 -0.67
CA HIS A 49 10.84 -8.02 0.11
C HIS A 49 11.70 -7.05 -0.68
N THR A 50 11.06 -6.16 -1.42
CA THR A 50 11.73 -5.05 -2.10
C THR A 50 12.45 -4.24 -1.03
N GLN A 51 13.71 -4.60 -0.75
CA GLN A 51 14.57 -3.82 0.12
C GLN A 51 14.81 -2.49 -0.59
N GLU A 52 14.27 -1.42 0.00
CA GLU A 52 14.66 -0.06 -0.38
C GLU A 52 16.20 0.04 -0.36
N PRO A 53 16.81 0.73 -1.32
CA PRO A 53 18.26 0.91 -1.32
C PRO A 53 18.69 1.54 0.01
N PRO A 54 19.74 1.02 0.66
CA PRO A 54 20.23 1.55 1.93
C PRO A 54 20.71 2.99 1.72
N GLY A 55 20.01 3.94 2.34
CA GLY A 55 20.38 5.37 2.30
C GLY A 55 19.30 6.34 1.87
N ALA A 56 18.10 5.88 1.49
CA ALA A 56 16.99 6.81 1.30
C ALA A 56 16.60 7.43 2.67
N PRO A 57 16.47 8.77 2.77
CA PRO A 57 16.04 9.38 4.01
C PRO A 57 14.65 8.84 4.40
N PRO A 58 14.39 8.62 5.70
CA PRO A 58 13.08 8.16 6.15
C PRO A 58 12.01 9.11 5.63
N GLY A 59 10.91 8.56 5.12
CA GLY A 59 9.78 9.36 4.65
C GLY A 59 9.20 10.20 5.79
N GLU A 60 8.75 11.41 5.48
CA GLU A 60 8.03 12.24 6.43
C GLU A 60 6.59 11.71 6.59
N THR A 61 6.11 11.60 7.84
CA THR A 61 4.71 11.23 8.09
C THR A 61 3.82 12.45 7.94
N MET A 62 2.84 12.37 7.03
CA MET A 62 1.87 13.42 6.74
C MET A 62 0.44 12.90 6.88
N VAL A 63 -0.51 13.81 7.16
CA VAL A 63 -1.94 13.50 7.13
C VAL A 63 -2.50 13.82 5.76
N ALA A 64 -2.90 12.78 5.02
CA ALA A 64 -3.46 12.91 3.68
C ALA A 64 -4.98 12.86 3.67
N THR A 65 -5.57 13.66 2.80
CA THR A 65 -6.97 13.65 2.40
C THR A 65 -7.05 13.69 0.88
N TYR A 66 -8.24 13.78 0.29
CA TYR A 66 -8.35 13.84 -1.15
C TYR A 66 -9.49 14.75 -1.64
N TYR A 67 -9.33 15.26 -2.86
CA TYR A 67 -10.33 16.06 -3.54
C TYR A 67 -11.52 15.23 -4.00
N SER A 68 -12.72 15.78 -3.78
CA SER A 68 -13.92 15.23 -4.40
C SER A 68 -13.92 15.46 -5.92
N LYS A 69 -14.49 14.54 -6.69
CA LYS A 69 -14.69 14.67 -8.15
C LYS A 69 -15.42 15.95 -8.59
N ARG A 70 -16.19 16.59 -7.68
CA ARG A 70 -16.89 17.88 -7.95
C ARG A 70 -15.92 19.03 -8.29
N PHE A 71 -14.63 18.88 -8.03
CA PHE A 71 -13.60 19.88 -8.34
C PHE A 71 -13.03 19.73 -9.75
N GLN A 72 -13.46 18.70 -10.51
CA GLN A 72 -13.02 18.46 -11.88
C GLN A 72 -13.03 19.73 -12.73
N GLY A 73 -11.92 20.01 -13.43
CA GLY A 73 -11.76 21.14 -14.33
C GLY A 73 -11.51 22.49 -13.65
N ARG A 74 -11.53 22.58 -12.30
CA ARG A 74 -11.20 23.83 -11.59
C ARG A 74 -9.71 24.14 -11.73
N LYS A 75 -9.38 25.41 -11.81
CA LYS A 75 -7.99 25.88 -11.89
C LYS A 75 -7.28 25.66 -10.57
N THR A 76 -6.10 25.05 -10.61
CA THR A 76 -5.20 24.86 -9.47
C THR A 76 -4.29 26.06 -9.28
N ALA A 77 -3.54 26.12 -8.18
CA ALA A 77 -2.61 27.22 -7.90
C ALA A 77 -1.41 27.24 -8.86
N SER A 78 -1.04 26.13 -9.50
CA SER A 78 -0.01 26.09 -10.56
C SER A 78 -0.53 26.63 -11.89
N GLY A 79 -1.84 26.86 -12.02
CA GLY A 79 -2.46 27.27 -13.27
C GLY A 79 -3.03 26.12 -14.11
N GLU A 80 -2.69 24.88 -13.80
CA GLU A 80 -3.25 23.69 -14.41
C GLU A 80 -4.75 23.53 -14.04
N ARG A 81 -5.45 22.69 -14.77
CA ARG A 81 -6.82 22.29 -14.38
C ARG A 81 -6.76 21.01 -13.55
N TYR A 82 -7.51 20.99 -12.44
CA TYR A 82 -7.65 19.77 -11.67
C TYR A 82 -8.29 18.67 -12.51
N ASP A 83 -7.60 17.54 -12.58
CA ASP A 83 -8.11 16.31 -13.16
C ASP A 83 -8.19 15.23 -12.07
N SER A 84 -9.40 14.71 -11.85
CA SER A 84 -9.64 13.67 -10.84
C SER A 84 -8.94 12.34 -11.16
N ASP A 85 -8.62 12.11 -12.44
CA ASP A 85 -8.02 10.86 -12.92
C ASP A 85 -6.49 10.96 -13.07
N ALA A 86 -5.92 12.16 -12.92
CA ALA A 86 -4.48 12.37 -12.89
C ALA A 86 -3.90 12.12 -11.48
N LEU A 87 -2.63 11.71 -11.41
CA LEU A 87 -1.92 11.47 -10.15
C LEU A 87 -1.26 12.77 -9.68
N THR A 88 -2.02 13.62 -8.98
CA THR A 88 -1.59 14.93 -8.50
C THR A 88 -1.95 15.14 -7.04
N CYS A 89 -1.33 16.14 -6.42
CA CYS A 89 -1.63 16.54 -5.05
C CYS A 89 -1.48 18.05 -4.82
N ALA A 90 -2.07 18.53 -3.71
CA ALA A 90 -1.79 19.83 -3.15
C ALA A 90 -0.89 19.71 -1.92
N HIS A 91 0.08 20.60 -1.82
CA HIS A 91 0.93 20.77 -0.63
C HIS A 91 1.16 22.25 -0.35
N LYS A 92 1.34 22.59 0.95
CA LYS A 92 1.41 24.01 1.39
C LYS A 92 2.60 24.76 0.81
N THR A 93 3.78 24.14 0.81
CA THR A 93 5.07 24.83 0.57
C THR A 93 5.94 24.18 -0.49
N LEU A 94 5.85 22.87 -0.73
CA LEU A 94 6.69 22.17 -1.72
C LEU A 94 6.57 22.83 -3.11
N PRO A 95 7.64 22.95 -3.88
CA PRO A 95 7.61 23.49 -5.24
C PRO A 95 6.58 22.77 -6.10
N PHE A 96 5.97 23.50 -7.06
CA PHE A 96 5.17 22.83 -8.09
C PHE A 96 6.07 21.92 -8.93
N GLN A 97 5.50 20.86 -9.49
CA GLN A 97 6.14 19.78 -10.24
C GLN A 97 6.97 18.81 -9.37
N THR A 98 7.18 19.09 -8.06
CA THR A 98 7.82 18.10 -7.17
C THR A 98 7.06 16.79 -7.22
N GLN A 99 7.78 15.69 -7.42
CA GLN A 99 7.21 14.35 -7.35
C GLN A 99 7.38 13.76 -5.96
N LEU A 100 6.30 13.18 -5.46
CA LEU A 100 6.23 12.56 -4.14
C LEU A 100 5.85 11.09 -4.28
N LEU A 101 6.62 10.20 -3.68
CA LEU A 101 6.17 8.84 -3.41
C LEU A 101 5.38 8.86 -2.10
N VAL A 102 4.11 8.54 -2.19
CA VAL A 102 3.19 8.49 -1.05
C VAL A 102 2.83 7.05 -0.76
N THR A 103 3.06 6.60 0.46
CA THR A 103 2.82 5.21 0.89
C THR A 103 1.80 5.16 2.02
N ASN A 104 0.83 4.29 1.92
CA ASN A 104 -0.10 3.96 2.99
C ASN A 104 0.53 2.90 3.90
N PRO A 105 0.95 3.22 5.13
CA PRO A 105 1.67 2.27 5.99
C PRO A 105 0.81 1.09 6.45
N LYS A 106 -0.52 1.18 6.36
CA LYS A 106 -1.41 0.08 6.74
C LYS A 106 -1.53 -1.00 5.67
N THR A 107 -1.45 -0.62 4.40
CA THR A 107 -1.66 -1.55 3.27
C THR A 107 -0.40 -1.82 2.49
N GLY A 108 0.66 -1.00 2.66
CA GLY A 108 1.87 -1.03 1.85
C GLY A 108 1.68 -0.49 0.43
N GLN A 109 0.48 -0.03 0.06
CA GLN A 109 0.23 0.54 -1.25
C GLN A 109 0.92 1.91 -1.38
N SER A 110 1.52 2.16 -2.53
CA SER A 110 2.23 3.41 -2.81
C SER A 110 1.79 3.98 -4.16
N VAL A 111 1.83 5.29 -4.27
CA VAL A 111 1.55 6.03 -5.51
C VAL A 111 2.50 7.21 -5.64
N THR A 112 2.97 7.46 -6.87
CA THR A 112 3.73 8.67 -7.17
C THR A 112 2.79 9.76 -7.63
N VAL A 113 2.86 10.93 -6.99
CA VAL A 113 2.02 12.09 -7.30
C VAL A 113 2.85 13.33 -7.55
N LYS A 114 2.32 14.23 -8.39
CA LYS A 114 2.93 15.52 -8.71
C LYS A 114 2.25 16.63 -7.92
N VAL A 115 3.02 17.52 -7.30
CA VAL A 115 2.50 18.72 -6.64
C VAL A 115 2.10 19.75 -7.70
N ASN A 116 0.81 20.08 -7.79
CA ASN A 116 0.30 21.11 -8.72
C ASN A 116 -0.71 22.07 -8.09
N ASP A 117 -1.00 21.92 -6.81
CA ASP A 117 -1.90 22.83 -6.11
C ASP A 117 -1.37 23.26 -4.74
N ARG A 118 -2.02 24.27 -4.12
CA ARG A 118 -1.71 24.76 -2.79
C ARG A 118 -2.81 24.37 -1.80
N GLY A 119 -2.40 23.93 -0.63
CA GLY A 119 -3.26 23.44 0.45
C GLY A 119 -2.71 22.12 1.02
N PRO A 120 -3.48 21.46 1.88
CA PRO A 120 -4.70 21.92 2.52
C PRO A 120 -4.44 23.03 3.55
N PHE A 121 -5.37 23.98 3.65
CA PHE A 121 -5.32 25.04 4.67
C PHE A 121 -6.09 24.66 5.95
N THR A 122 -6.71 23.51 5.97
CA THR A 122 -7.36 22.95 7.15
C THR A 122 -6.30 22.44 8.14
N ARG A 123 -6.43 22.82 9.41
CA ARG A 123 -5.52 22.39 10.47
C ARG A 123 -5.50 20.85 10.59
N GLY A 124 -4.31 20.28 10.78
CA GLY A 124 -4.14 18.84 10.95
C GLY A 124 -4.19 18.04 9.64
N ARG A 125 -4.09 18.74 8.49
CA ARG A 125 -3.98 18.12 7.15
C ARG A 125 -2.74 18.69 6.47
N ASP A 126 -2.01 17.83 5.76
CA ASP A 126 -0.74 18.21 5.15
C ASP A 126 -0.74 18.00 3.64
N LEU A 127 -1.52 17.03 3.15
CA LEU A 127 -1.57 16.64 1.75
C LEU A 127 -3.02 16.43 1.29
N ASP A 128 -3.40 16.99 0.14
CA ASP A 128 -4.66 16.69 -0.53
C ASP A 128 -4.36 15.97 -1.86
N LEU A 129 -4.73 14.70 -1.94
CA LEU A 129 -4.51 13.85 -3.12
C LEU A 129 -5.63 14.03 -4.15
N SER A 130 -5.33 13.76 -5.42
CA SER A 130 -6.37 13.55 -6.42
C SER A 130 -7.21 12.33 -6.08
N TYR A 131 -8.38 12.21 -6.72
CA TYR A 131 -9.24 11.05 -6.51
C TYR A 131 -8.58 9.75 -6.97
N ALA A 132 -7.87 9.76 -8.13
CA ALA A 132 -7.14 8.61 -8.63
C ALA A 132 -6.04 8.16 -7.67
N ALA A 133 -5.22 9.09 -7.17
CA ALA A 133 -4.17 8.80 -6.20
C ALA A 133 -4.73 8.19 -4.91
N ALA A 134 -5.81 8.77 -4.37
CA ALA A 134 -6.48 8.24 -3.19
C ALA A 134 -7.06 6.84 -3.39
N LYS A 135 -7.53 6.54 -4.61
CA LYS A 135 -8.02 5.23 -5.00
C LYS A 135 -6.89 4.20 -5.02
N GLU A 136 -5.75 4.53 -5.62
CA GLU A 136 -4.57 3.66 -5.66
C GLU A 136 -4.01 3.36 -4.27
N LEU A 137 -4.03 4.35 -3.35
CA LEU A 137 -3.65 4.17 -1.95
C LEU A 137 -4.68 3.39 -1.11
N GLY A 138 -5.83 3.04 -1.68
CA GLY A 138 -6.89 2.34 -0.96
C GLY A 138 -7.56 3.16 0.15
N MET A 139 -7.48 4.51 0.10
CA MET A 139 -7.93 5.37 1.20
C MET A 139 -9.34 5.95 1.04
N LEU A 140 -10.03 5.68 -0.06
CA LEU A 140 -11.34 6.31 -0.35
C LEU A 140 -12.38 6.10 0.77
N ALA A 141 -12.41 4.92 1.39
CA ALA A 141 -13.36 4.61 2.45
C ALA A 141 -13.02 5.33 3.77
N ALA A 142 -11.73 5.52 4.07
CA ALA A 142 -11.27 6.17 5.29
C ALA A 142 -11.32 7.70 5.20
N GLY A 143 -11.13 8.26 4.02
CA GLY A 143 -11.18 9.70 3.74
C GLY A 143 -9.96 10.48 4.22
N VAL A 144 -9.44 10.17 5.39
CA VAL A 144 -8.26 10.78 6.02
C VAL A 144 -7.38 9.69 6.59
N ILE A 145 -6.11 9.65 6.23
CA ILE A 145 -5.14 8.67 6.75
C ILE A 145 -3.76 9.31 6.97
N PRO A 146 -2.95 8.79 7.91
CA PRO A 146 -1.51 9.05 7.92
C PRO A 146 -0.87 8.32 6.73
N VAL A 147 0.09 8.95 6.09
CA VAL A 147 0.88 8.42 4.98
C VAL A 147 2.35 8.73 5.20
N GLU A 148 3.22 7.89 4.63
CA GLU A 148 4.64 8.20 4.51
C GLU A 148 4.89 8.85 3.16
N VAL A 149 5.64 9.96 3.16
CA VAL A 149 5.91 10.75 1.95
C VAL A 149 7.41 10.89 1.76
N LYS A 150 7.89 10.52 0.57
CA LYS A 150 9.28 10.74 0.15
C LYS A 150 9.29 11.63 -1.08
N ILE A 151 10.18 12.63 -1.10
CA ILE A 151 10.42 13.44 -2.30
C ILE A 151 11.28 12.60 -3.24
N ILE A 152 10.81 12.44 -4.48
CA ILE A 152 11.59 11.81 -5.54
C ILE A 152 12.46 12.92 -6.16
N PRO A 153 13.80 12.82 -6.10
CA PRO A 153 14.66 13.77 -6.78
C PRO A 153 14.36 13.77 -8.28
N GLU A 154 14.31 14.95 -8.89
CA GLU A 154 14.34 15.04 -10.34
C GLU A 154 15.73 14.53 -10.78
N GLU A 155 15.80 13.43 -11.53
CA GLU A 155 17.06 12.99 -12.13
C GLU A 155 17.52 14.12 -13.05
N THR A 156 18.50 14.86 -12.59
CA THR A 156 19.20 15.84 -13.44
C THR A 156 19.86 15.02 -14.54
N THR A 157 19.22 14.95 -15.69
CA THR A 157 19.84 14.43 -16.91
C THR A 157 20.93 15.44 -17.29
N GLU A 158 22.09 15.33 -16.62
CA GLU A 158 23.26 16.04 -17.07
C GLU A 158 23.52 15.61 -18.51
N PRO A 159 23.59 16.56 -19.46
CA PRO A 159 23.94 16.22 -20.83
C PRO A 159 25.34 15.61 -20.78
N ILE A 160 25.47 14.35 -21.14
CA ILE A 160 26.78 13.72 -21.35
C ILE A 160 27.45 14.49 -22.44
N LEU A 161 28.32 15.43 -22.07
CA LEU A 161 29.25 16.08 -23.00
C LEU A 161 30.21 15.00 -23.49
N VAL A 162 29.84 14.36 -24.59
CA VAL A 162 30.78 13.51 -25.34
C VAL A 162 31.86 14.46 -25.88
N GLN A 163 32.96 14.51 -25.16
CA GLN A 163 34.18 15.16 -25.69
C GLN A 163 34.67 14.32 -26.87
N ARG A 164 34.63 14.93 -28.04
CA ARG A 164 35.28 14.40 -29.25
C ARG A 164 36.77 14.79 -29.24
#